data_fbef06cc311f737b2abb2c9dbc3dfb80
#
_entry.id   fbef06cc311f737b2abb2c9dbc3dfb80
#
_cell.length_a   1.000
_cell.length_b   1.000
_cell.length_c   1.000
_cell.angle_alpha   90.00
_cell.angle_beta   90.00
_cell.angle_gamma   90.00
#
_symmetry.space_group_name_H-M   'P 1'
#
loop_
_entity.id
_entity.type
_entity.pdbx_description
1 polymer ?
#
loop_
_entity_poly.entity_id
_entity_poly.type
_entity_poly.pdbx_seq_one_letter_code
_entity_poly.pdbx_strand_id
1 'polypeptide(L)'
;HLAALSDKEILVRRAMASEQHRVVGWVQDLFGDGWAAECRVAFARMPLACMIAVFEGRIAGFACHDTTCLNFFGPIGIDPVFRHKGIGQALLLVTLNAMAHAGYAYAVVGGAGPLAFFERCVGAMPIPGSTPGIYQPAIKQR
;
A
#
# COMPACT_ATOMS: atom_id res chain seq x y z
N HIS A 1 5.83 -3.43 -15.25
CA HIS A 1 4.98 -4.49 -15.79
C HIS A 1 3.54 -4.37 -15.31
N LEU A 2 2.63 -4.44 -16.24
CA LEU A 2 1.21 -4.35 -15.96
C LEU A 2 0.63 -5.75 -15.80
N ALA A 3 -0.03 -6.00 -14.67
CA ALA A 3 -0.63 -7.28 -14.37
C ALA A 3 -2.10 -7.25 -14.74
N ALA A 4 -2.47 -7.97 -15.78
CA ALA A 4 -3.85 -8.14 -16.19
C ALA A 4 -4.36 -9.43 -15.56
N LEU A 5 -5.47 -9.37 -14.79
CA LEU A 5 -5.96 -10.47 -14.01
C LEU A 5 -7.20 -11.16 -14.58
N SER A 6 -7.89 -10.56 -15.54
CA SER A 6 -9.09 -11.14 -16.14
C SER A 6 -9.46 -10.39 -17.42
N ASP A 7 -10.52 -10.82 -18.11
CA ASP A 7 -11.06 -10.15 -19.28
C ASP A 7 -11.57 -8.76 -18.97
N LYS A 8 -12.12 -8.60 -17.79
CA LYS A 8 -12.38 -7.28 -17.23
C LYS A 8 -11.20 -7.02 -16.33
N GLU A 9 -10.15 -6.61 -16.96
CA GLU A 9 -8.82 -6.64 -16.38
C GLU A 9 -8.67 -5.65 -15.24
N ILE A 10 -8.08 -6.14 -14.16
CA ILE A 10 -7.60 -5.29 -13.09
C ILE A 10 -6.16 -4.94 -13.43
N LEU A 11 -5.91 -3.66 -13.61
CA LEU A 11 -4.59 -3.16 -13.95
C LEU A 11 -3.92 -2.68 -12.69
N VAL A 12 -2.75 -3.23 -12.38
CA VAL A 12 -1.95 -2.78 -11.21
C VAL A 12 -0.73 -2.03 -11.74
N ARG A 13 -0.60 -0.79 -11.33
CA ARG A 13 0.49 0.09 -11.79
C ARG A 13 0.82 1.15 -10.77
N ARG A 14 1.94 1.84 -10.99
CA ARG A 14 2.29 3.02 -10.22
C ARG A 14 1.30 4.14 -10.54
N ALA A 15 0.91 4.90 -9.52
CA ALA A 15 0.06 6.07 -9.72
C ALA A 15 0.85 7.17 -10.45
N MET A 16 0.13 8.05 -11.12
CA MET A 16 0.70 9.21 -11.78
C MET A 16 0.45 10.46 -10.93
N ALA A 17 1.36 11.44 -11.03
CA ALA A 17 1.25 12.67 -10.26
C ALA A 17 -0.11 13.36 -10.43
N SER A 18 -0.66 13.32 -11.63
CA SER A 18 -1.97 13.94 -11.94
C SER A 18 -3.14 13.26 -11.25
N GLU A 19 -2.93 12.08 -10.69
CA GLU A 19 -3.99 11.32 -10.02
C GLU A 19 -4.03 11.55 -8.52
N GLN A 20 -3.14 12.38 -7.98
CA GLN A 20 -2.99 12.54 -6.53
C GLN A 20 -4.32 12.89 -5.85
N HIS A 21 -5.02 13.88 -6.34
CA HIS A 21 -6.25 14.33 -5.70
C HIS A 21 -7.30 13.21 -5.63
N ARG A 22 -7.47 12.49 -6.73
CA ARG A 22 -8.44 11.38 -6.78
C ARG A 22 -8.04 10.23 -5.86
N VAL A 23 -6.77 9.82 -5.92
CA VAL A 23 -6.31 8.68 -5.13
C VAL A 23 -6.37 9.01 -3.65
N VAL A 24 -5.86 10.16 -3.24
CA VAL A 24 -5.87 10.57 -1.82
C VAL A 24 -7.32 10.71 -1.31
N GLY A 25 -8.21 11.32 -2.10
CA GLY A 25 -9.62 11.45 -1.72
C GLY A 25 -10.29 10.09 -1.56
N TRP A 26 -10.03 9.15 -2.46
CA TRP A 26 -10.55 7.80 -2.38
C TRP A 26 -10.03 7.08 -1.13
N VAL A 27 -8.74 7.22 -0.82
CA VAL A 27 -8.16 6.63 0.39
C VAL A 27 -8.81 7.22 1.64
N GLN A 28 -9.00 8.54 1.68
CA GLN A 28 -9.61 9.21 2.82
C GLN A 28 -11.03 8.72 3.06
N ASP A 29 -11.81 8.60 2.00
CA ASP A 29 -13.20 8.17 2.10
C ASP A 29 -13.35 6.74 2.61
N LEU A 30 -12.49 5.84 2.19
CA LEU A 30 -12.60 4.44 2.56
C LEU A 30 -11.80 4.05 3.80
N PHE A 31 -10.69 4.73 4.06
CA PHE A 31 -9.73 4.27 5.08
C PHE A 31 -9.36 5.34 6.12
N GLY A 32 -9.73 6.59 5.91
CA GLY A 32 -9.57 7.65 6.89
C GLY A 32 -8.35 8.54 6.66
N ASP A 33 -8.23 9.52 7.55
CA ASP A 33 -7.27 10.61 7.41
C ASP A 33 -5.81 10.18 7.55
N GLY A 34 -5.55 9.20 8.42
CA GLY A 34 -4.17 8.75 8.65
C GLY A 34 -3.55 8.13 7.40
N TRP A 35 -4.28 7.24 6.74
CA TRP A 35 -3.81 6.62 5.51
C TRP A 35 -3.78 7.62 4.36
N ALA A 36 -4.71 8.55 4.33
CA ALA A 36 -4.70 9.61 3.31
C ALA A 36 -3.45 10.48 3.45
N ALA A 37 -3.05 10.81 4.68
CA ALA A 37 -1.84 11.59 4.94
C ALA A 37 -0.59 10.83 4.48
N GLU A 38 -0.51 9.54 4.76
CA GLU A 38 0.61 8.72 4.29
C GLU A 38 0.62 8.61 2.77
N CYS A 39 -0.53 8.49 2.15
CA CYS A 39 -0.64 8.46 0.70
C CYS A 39 -0.12 9.76 0.07
N ARG A 40 -0.37 10.91 0.71
CA ARG A 40 0.21 12.18 0.23
C ARG A 40 1.73 12.17 0.24
N VAL A 41 2.33 11.55 1.27
CA VAL A 41 3.79 11.41 1.32
C VAL A 41 4.28 10.59 0.13
N ALA A 42 3.56 9.53 -0.23
CA ALA A 42 3.92 8.69 -1.38
C ALA A 42 3.96 9.51 -2.68
N PHE A 43 3.05 10.46 -2.85
CA PHE A 43 3.02 11.31 -4.03
C PHE A 43 4.11 12.37 -4.03
N ALA A 44 4.76 12.61 -2.88
CA ALA A 44 5.90 13.52 -2.79
C ALA A 44 7.25 12.81 -3.01
N ARG A 45 7.25 11.50 -3.13
CA ARG A 45 8.46 10.73 -3.43
C ARG A 45 8.71 10.70 -4.95
N MET A 46 9.96 10.54 -5.32
CA MET A 46 10.33 10.43 -6.73
C MET A 46 11.27 9.23 -6.90
N PRO A 47 10.84 8.20 -7.62
CA PRO A 47 9.53 8.04 -8.25
C PRO A 47 8.41 7.91 -7.21
N LEU A 48 7.17 8.14 -7.66
CA LEU A 48 6.01 8.03 -6.77
C LEU A 48 5.97 6.67 -6.10
N ALA A 49 5.66 6.68 -4.81
CA ALA A 49 5.70 5.47 -3.98
C ALA A 49 4.30 4.91 -3.70
N CYS A 50 3.37 5.14 -4.61
CA CYS A 50 2.00 4.64 -4.53
C CYS A 50 1.67 3.80 -5.76
N MET A 51 1.26 2.55 -5.51
CA MET A 51 0.71 1.66 -6.54
C MET A 51 -0.80 1.64 -6.41
N ILE A 52 -1.49 1.54 -7.54
CA ILE A 52 -2.96 1.45 -7.55
C ILE A 52 -3.39 0.27 -8.40
N ALA A 53 -4.54 -0.28 -8.04
CA ALA A 53 -5.26 -1.24 -8.85
C ALA A 53 -6.47 -0.53 -9.43
N VAL A 54 -6.64 -0.63 -10.74
CA VAL A 54 -7.72 0.04 -11.45
C VAL A 54 -8.55 -1.02 -12.18
N PHE A 55 -9.86 -0.91 -12.04
CA PHE A 55 -10.81 -1.79 -12.69
C PHE A 55 -11.89 -0.95 -13.35
N GLU A 56 -12.02 -1.06 -14.65
CA GLU A 56 -13.01 -0.30 -15.43
C GLU A 56 -12.98 1.21 -15.10
N GLY A 57 -11.77 1.77 -15.03
CA GLY A 57 -11.56 3.18 -14.75
C GLY A 57 -11.78 3.59 -13.30
N ARG A 58 -12.00 2.64 -12.40
CA ARG A 58 -12.24 2.91 -10.97
C ARG A 58 -11.08 2.38 -10.14
N ILE A 59 -10.76 3.10 -9.06
CA ILE A 59 -9.73 2.64 -8.13
C ILE A 59 -10.31 1.49 -7.31
N ALA A 60 -9.65 0.33 -7.38
CA ALA A 60 -10.05 -0.85 -6.63
C ALA A 60 -9.18 -1.08 -5.39
N GLY A 61 -7.96 -0.56 -5.39
CA GLY A 61 -7.04 -0.73 -4.28
C GLY A 61 -5.81 0.14 -4.43
N PHE A 62 -5.03 0.24 -3.36
CA PHE A 62 -3.77 0.98 -3.35
C PHE A 62 -2.78 0.33 -2.41
N ALA A 63 -1.50 0.61 -2.61
CA ALA A 63 -0.44 0.27 -1.67
C ALA A 63 0.69 1.29 -1.81
N CYS A 64 1.26 1.68 -0.68
CA CYS A 64 2.35 2.65 -0.65
C CYS A 64 3.60 2.03 -0.04
N HIS A 65 4.73 2.69 -0.24
CA HIS A 65 5.95 2.37 0.47
C HIS A 65 6.70 3.66 0.80
N ASP A 66 7.59 3.60 1.77
CA ASP A 66 8.42 4.74 2.18
C ASP A 66 7.59 5.94 2.64
N THR A 67 6.46 5.72 3.26
CA THR A 67 5.58 6.80 3.70
C THR A 67 5.64 7.02 5.20
N THR A 68 5.46 6.00 6.02
CA THR A 68 5.65 6.11 7.47
C THR A 68 7.12 6.41 7.77
N CYS A 69 8.00 5.65 7.17
CA CYS A 69 9.44 5.93 7.13
C CYS A 69 10.06 5.11 6.00
N LEU A 70 11.34 5.34 5.74
CA LEU A 70 12.03 4.63 4.67
C LEU A 70 12.04 3.13 4.95
N ASN A 71 11.97 2.34 3.89
CA ASN A 71 11.97 0.88 3.91
C ASN A 71 10.70 0.26 4.53
N PHE A 72 9.68 1.06 4.79
CA PHE A 72 8.39 0.54 5.26
C PHE A 72 7.46 0.31 4.08
N PHE A 73 6.83 -0.84 4.07
CA PHE A 73 5.70 -1.15 3.20
C PHE A 73 4.40 -0.77 3.92
N GLY A 74 3.50 -0.15 3.20
CA GLY A 74 2.17 0.19 3.69
C GLY A 74 1.90 1.68 3.63
N PRO A 75 0.66 2.08 3.80
CA PRO A 75 -0.54 1.25 3.94
C PRO A 75 -0.94 0.52 2.66
N ILE A 76 -1.79 -0.49 2.82
CA ILE A 76 -2.41 -1.20 1.70
C ILE A 76 -3.90 -1.36 2.00
N GLY A 77 -4.74 -1.06 1.02
CA GLY A 77 -6.19 -1.19 1.19
C GLY A 77 -6.89 -1.53 -0.12
N ILE A 78 -7.94 -2.33 0.02
CA ILE A 78 -8.77 -2.77 -1.10
C ILE A 78 -10.20 -2.31 -0.83
N ASP A 79 -10.83 -1.72 -1.83
CA ASP A 79 -12.26 -1.39 -1.75
C ASP A 79 -13.02 -2.70 -1.45
N PRO A 80 -13.88 -2.72 -0.42
CA PRO A 80 -14.61 -3.94 -0.06
C PRO A 80 -15.37 -4.59 -1.21
N VAL A 81 -15.83 -3.80 -2.17
CA VAL A 81 -16.53 -4.30 -3.36
C VAL A 81 -15.65 -5.23 -4.20
N PHE A 82 -14.34 -5.02 -4.14
CA PHE A 82 -13.38 -5.74 -4.98
C PHE A 82 -12.56 -6.79 -4.21
N ARG A 83 -12.94 -7.10 -2.98
CA ARG A 83 -12.22 -8.11 -2.19
C ARG A 83 -12.35 -9.51 -2.78
N HIS A 84 -11.43 -10.39 -2.40
CA HIS A 84 -11.39 -11.81 -2.82
C HIS A 84 -11.15 -12.00 -4.31
N LYS A 85 -10.48 -11.03 -4.96
CA LYS A 85 -10.12 -11.11 -6.39
C LYS A 85 -8.60 -11.12 -6.61
N GLY A 86 -7.81 -11.30 -5.55
CA GLY A 86 -6.35 -11.33 -5.67
C GLY A 86 -5.69 -9.97 -5.80
N ILE A 87 -6.44 -8.88 -5.64
CA ILE A 87 -5.90 -7.52 -5.81
C ILE A 87 -4.87 -7.20 -4.73
N GLY A 88 -5.15 -7.59 -3.48
CA GLY A 88 -4.21 -7.33 -2.38
C GLY A 88 -2.87 -7.99 -2.60
N GLN A 89 -2.86 -9.25 -3.04
CA GLN A 89 -1.63 -9.95 -3.35
C GLN A 89 -0.88 -9.29 -4.50
N ALA A 90 -1.58 -8.90 -5.56
CA ALA A 90 -0.96 -8.25 -6.70
C ALA A 90 -0.34 -6.91 -6.31
N LEU A 91 -1.04 -6.10 -5.51
CA LEU A 91 -0.51 -4.83 -5.01
C LEU A 91 0.71 -5.05 -4.13
N LEU A 92 0.66 -6.02 -3.23
CA LEU A 92 1.78 -6.35 -2.36
C LEU A 92 3.01 -6.71 -3.17
N LEU A 93 2.87 -7.61 -4.14
CA LEU A 93 4.00 -8.07 -4.94
C LEU A 93 4.58 -6.96 -5.82
N VAL A 94 3.74 -6.17 -6.46
CA VAL A 94 4.20 -5.05 -7.29
C VAL A 94 4.93 -4.01 -6.45
N THR A 95 4.41 -3.70 -5.28
CA THR A 95 5.02 -2.71 -4.38
C THR A 95 6.35 -3.21 -3.82
N LEU A 96 6.42 -4.45 -3.35
CA LEU A 96 7.67 -5.02 -2.86
C LEU A 96 8.73 -5.10 -3.98
N ASN A 97 8.29 -5.41 -5.21
CA ASN A 97 9.21 -5.43 -6.34
C ASN A 97 9.78 -4.03 -6.61
N ALA A 98 8.95 -2.98 -6.50
CA ALA A 98 9.42 -1.61 -6.64
C ALA A 98 10.44 -1.26 -5.55
N MET A 99 10.22 -1.71 -4.31
CA MET A 99 11.16 -1.49 -3.22
C MET A 99 12.49 -2.21 -3.49
N ALA A 100 12.44 -3.43 -3.98
CA ALA A 100 13.66 -4.17 -4.34
C ALA A 100 14.46 -3.44 -5.42
N HIS A 101 13.77 -2.92 -6.44
CA HIS A 101 14.42 -2.13 -7.50
C HIS A 101 15.01 -0.83 -6.99
N ALA A 102 14.45 -0.26 -5.92
CA ALA A 102 14.98 0.93 -5.29
C ALA A 102 16.22 0.62 -4.43
N GLY A 103 16.57 -0.65 -4.25
CA GLY A 103 17.77 -1.05 -3.56
C GLY A 103 17.57 -1.63 -2.17
N TYR A 104 16.35 -1.80 -1.72
CA TYR A 104 16.10 -2.38 -0.40
C TYR A 104 16.29 -3.90 -0.43
N ALA A 105 17.04 -4.42 0.54
CA ALA A 105 17.26 -5.85 0.67
C ALA A 105 16.07 -6.58 1.31
N TYR A 106 15.26 -5.86 2.09
CA TYR A 106 14.05 -6.36 2.73
C TYR A 106 13.10 -5.19 2.93
N ALA A 107 11.89 -5.49 3.36
CA ALA A 107 10.91 -4.46 3.69
C ALA A 107 10.32 -4.72 5.07
N VAL A 108 9.97 -3.66 5.78
CA VAL A 108 9.29 -3.74 7.07
C VAL A 108 7.82 -3.38 6.85
N VAL A 109 6.93 -4.24 7.30
CA VAL A 109 5.50 -3.94 7.28
C VAL A 109 5.13 -3.37 8.65
N GLY A 110 4.95 -2.06 8.71
CA GLY A 110 4.63 -1.38 9.97
C GLY A 110 3.16 -1.48 10.30
N GLY A 111 2.84 -1.78 11.57
CA GLY A 111 1.46 -1.84 12.01
C GLY A 111 0.61 -2.85 11.24
N ALA A 112 1.19 -4.00 10.89
CA ALA A 112 0.52 -4.99 10.07
C ALA A 112 -0.73 -5.53 10.78
N GLY A 113 -1.90 -5.33 10.15
CA GLY A 113 -3.15 -5.87 10.67
C GLY A 113 -3.25 -7.36 10.44
N PRO A 114 -3.49 -7.82 9.19
CA PRO A 114 -3.68 -9.24 8.93
C PRO A 114 -2.33 -9.94 8.73
N LEU A 115 -1.68 -10.33 9.83
CA LEU A 115 -0.37 -10.99 9.77
C LEU A 115 -0.40 -12.22 8.84
N ALA A 116 -1.48 -12.99 8.89
CA ALA A 116 -1.61 -14.19 8.07
C ALA A 116 -1.53 -13.89 6.57
N PHE A 117 -2.03 -12.75 6.15
CA PHE A 117 -1.97 -12.34 4.74
C PHE A 117 -0.52 -12.19 4.27
N PHE A 118 0.28 -11.46 5.05
CA PHE A 118 1.69 -11.22 4.69
C PHE A 118 2.51 -12.50 4.79
N GLU A 119 2.25 -13.33 5.80
CA GLU A 119 2.93 -14.60 5.95
C GLU A 119 2.64 -15.51 4.76
N ARG A 120 1.37 -15.64 4.37
CA ARG A 120 0.96 -16.51 3.27
C ARG A 120 1.50 -16.04 1.92
N CYS A 121 1.46 -14.73 1.66
CA CYS A 121 1.82 -14.21 0.36
C CYS A 121 3.33 -14.12 0.15
N VAL A 122 4.09 -13.77 1.19
CA VAL A 122 5.51 -13.44 1.03
C VAL A 122 6.40 -14.02 2.14
N GLY A 123 5.87 -14.88 2.99
CA GLY A 123 6.66 -15.49 4.07
C GLY A 123 7.12 -14.49 5.12
N ALA A 124 6.38 -13.41 5.33
CA ALA A 124 6.74 -12.42 6.33
C ALA A 124 6.76 -13.00 7.73
N MET A 125 7.64 -12.48 8.58
CA MET A 125 7.78 -12.92 9.97
C MET A 125 7.65 -11.72 10.90
N PRO A 126 7.00 -11.87 12.06
CA PRO A 126 7.00 -10.81 13.05
C PRO A 126 8.42 -10.53 13.55
N ILE A 127 8.70 -9.26 13.85
CA ILE A 127 9.96 -8.86 14.47
C ILE A 127 9.73 -8.90 15.98
N PRO A 128 10.40 -9.80 16.73
CA PRO A 128 10.17 -9.92 18.17
C PRO A 128 10.44 -8.60 18.90
N GLY A 129 9.55 -8.25 19.83
CA GLY A 129 9.70 -7.05 20.64
C GLY A 129 9.49 -5.74 19.92
N SER A 130 8.92 -5.75 18.72
CA SER A 130 8.77 -4.55 17.90
C SER A 130 7.49 -3.77 18.16
N THR A 131 6.56 -4.30 18.91
CA THR A 131 5.28 -3.63 19.18
C THR A 131 5.34 -2.93 20.52
N PRO A 132 4.91 -1.66 20.64
CA PRO A 132 4.33 -0.81 19.59
C PRO A 132 5.34 -0.12 18.66
N GLY A 133 6.63 -0.26 18.91
CA GLY A 133 7.68 0.27 18.04
C GLY A 133 7.63 1.79 17.91
N ILE A 134 7.77 2.25 16.67
CA ILE A 134 7.82 3.68 16.35
C ILE A 134 6.47 4.40 16.52
N TYR A 135 5.40 3.65 16.74
CA TYR A 135 4.07 4.24 16.85
C TYR A 135 3.77 4.80 18.24
N GLN A 136 4.72 4.71 19.17
CA GLN A 136 4.56 5.23 20.52
C GLN A 136 5.67 6.23 20.85
N PRO A 137 5.38 7.30 21.59
CA PRO A 137 4.04 7.76 21.98
C PRO A 137 3.32 8.43 20.82
N ALA A 138 2.02 8.13 20.68
CA ALA A 138 1.21 8.73 19.63
C ALA A 138 0.58 10.03 20.10
N ILE A 139 0.24 10.90 19.14
CA ILE A 139 -0.53 12.10 19.44
C ILE A 139 -1.94 11.69 19.86
N LYS A 140 -2.37 12.18 21.02
CA LYS A 140 -3.70 11.89 21.51
C LYS A 140 -4.74 12.70 20.76
N GLN A 141 -5.90 12.12 20.53
CA GLN A 141 -7.03 12.86 20.00
C GLN A 141 -7.56 13.81 21.09
N ARG A 142 -8.09 14.93 20.63
CA ARG A 142 -8.65 15.96 21.51
C ARG A 142 -9.97 15.51 22.11
#